data_a4d834228c5573209508de63ea8bff30
#
_entry.id   a4d834228c5573209508de63ea8bff30
#
_cell.length_a   1.000
_cell.length_b   1.000
_cell.length_c   1.000
_cell.angle_alpha   90.00
_cell.angle_beta   90.00
_cell.angle_gamma   90.00
#
_symmetry.space_group_name_H-M   'P 1'
#
loop_
_entity.id
_entity.type
_entity.pdbx_description
1 polymer ?
#
loop_
_entity_poly.entity_id
_entity_poly.type
_entity_poly.pdbx_seq_one_letter_code
_entity_poly.pdbx_strand_id
1 'polypeptide(L)'
;MLNRQHFSTAILLVIAIVMLTSFGNAEPKGRLVSETYIVKTGDTLDAISYKFMEKSSVRRDAREFREGIIELNWDAVFKDRQPYGLIHPGDRLQINYYVRE
;
A
#
# COMPACT_ATOMS: atom_id res chain seq x y z
N MET A 1 20.64 -8.86 -39.63
CA MET A 1 20.24 -9.82 -38.61
C MET A 1 21.07 -9.69 -37.35
N LEU A 2 22.36 -9.63 -37.47
CA LEU A 2 23.24 -9.44 -36.31
C LEU A 2 22.93 -8.12 -35.59
N ASN A 3 22.56 -7.09 -36.34
CA ASN A 3 22.24 -5.78 -35.76
C ASN A 3 21.01 -5.81 -34.83
N ARG A 4 20.08 -6.69 -35.09
CA ARG A 4 18.90 -6.82 -34.23
C ARG A 4 19.25 -7.31 -32.84
N GLN A 5 20.10 -8.31 -32.75
CA GLN A 5 20.51 -8.89 -31.48
C GLN A 5 21.32 -7.89 -30.67
N HIS A 6 22.25 -7.21 -31.30
CA HIS A 6 23.03 -6.19 -30.62
C HIS A 6 22.18 -5.02 -30.15
N PHE A 7 21.21 -4.63 -30.92
CA PHE A 7 20.30 -3.55 -30.57
C PHE A 7 19.47 -3.91 -29.35
N SER A 8 18.91 -5.13 -29.30
CA SER A 8 18.12 -5.58 -28.15
C SER A 8 18.94 -5.65 -26.87
N THR A 9 20.16 -6.12 -26.96
CA THR A 9 21.05 -6.21 -25.81
C THR A 9 21.39 -4.81 -25.28
N ALA A 10 21.64 -3.86 -26.16
CA ALA A 10 21.93 -2.49 -25.76
C ALA A 10 20.74 -1.85 -25.05
N ILE A 11 19.54 -2.07 -25.56
CA ILE A 11 18.33 -1.53 -24.94
C ILE A 11 18.12 -2.09 -23.55
N LEU A 12 18.34 -3.39 -23.37
CA LEU A 12 18.20 -4.03 -22.07
C LEU A 12 19.19 -3.46 -21.04
N LEU A 13 20.42 -3.22 -21.46
CA LEU A 13 21.42 -2.62 -20.60
C LEU A 13 21.03 -1.21 -20.15
N VAL A 14 20.52 -0.41 -21.07
CA VAL A 14 20.09 0.95 -20.75
C VAL A 14 18.96 0.95 -19.76
N ILE A 15 17.98 0.06 -19.94
CA ILE A 15 16.86 -0.06 -19.02
C ILE A 15 17.34 -0.46 -17.62
N ALA A 16 18.27 -1.41 -17.55
CA ALA A 16 18.82 -1.85 -16.26
C ALA A 16 19.53 -0.71 -15.54
N ILE A 17 20.29 0.10 -16.26
CA ILE A 17 21.00 1.24 -15.68
C ILE A 17 20.02 2.28 -15.15
N VAL A 18 18.98 2.57 -15.91
CA VAL A 18 17.95 3.53 -15.50
C VAL A 18 17.25 3.06 -14.23
N MET A 19 16.93 1.78 -14.15
CA MET A 19 16.28 1.23 -12.94
C MET A 19 17.19 1.30 -11.73
N LEU A 20 18.46 1.00 -11.90
CA LEU A 20 19.43 1.09 -10.81
C LEU A 20 19.58 2.54 -10.32
N THR A 21 19.64 3.48 -11.24
CA THR A 21 19.74 4.90 -10.90
C THR A 21 18.53 5.37 -10.13
N SER A 22 17.33 5.00 -10.60
CA SER A 22 16.09 5.34 -9.92
C SER A 22 16.03 4.75 -8.52
N PHE A 23 16.48 3.52 -8.37
CA PHE A 23 16.50 2.83 -7.09
C PHE A 23 17.49 3.48 -6.13
N GLY A 24 18.67 3.88 -6.64
CA GLY A 24 19.69 4.52 -5.82
C GLY A 24 19.29 5.89 -5.32
N ASN A 25 18.37 6.55 -6.00
CA ASN A 25 17.86 7.86 -5.61
C ASN A 25 16.56 7.79 -4.83
N ALA A 26 16.07 6.59 -4.56
CA ALA A 26 14.83 6.42 -3.84
C ALA A 26 15.00 6.85 -2.38
N GLU A 27 14.24 7.85 -2.01
CA GLU A 27 14.09 8.38 -0.66
C GLU A 27 12.60 8.42 -0.32
N PRO A 28 12.21 8.22 0.89
CA PRO A 28 12.96 8.01 2.12
C PRO A 28 13.24 6.53 2.36
N LYS A 29 14.11 6.29 3.29
CA LYS A 29 14.38 4.94 3.75
C LYS A 29 13.27 4.50 4.67
N GLY A 30 12.36 3.73 4.14
CA GLY A 30 11.24 3.22 4.89
C GLY A 30 10.77 1.95 4.26
N ARG A 31 9.94 1.23 4.98
CA ARG A 31 9.34 0.00 4.48
C ARG A 31 7.85 0.00 4.70
N LEU A 32 7.15 -0.65 3.80
CA LEU A 32 5.72 -0.84 3.93
C LEU A 32 5.47 -2.06 4.83
N VAL A 33 4.71 -1.84 5.89
CA VAL A 33 4.29 -2.90 6.80
C VAL A 33 2.84 -3.23 6.53
N SER A 34 2.52 -4.51 6.49
CA SER A 34 1.15 -4.97 6.30
C SER A 34 0.74 -5.77 7.53
N GLU A 35 -0.37 -5.41 8.14
CA GLU A 35 -0.93 -6.11 9.29
C GLU A 35 -2.37 -6.52 9.00
N THR A 36 -2.78 -7.63 9.59
CA THR A 36 -4.18 -8.05 9.59
C THR A 36 -4.83 -7.57 10.89
N TYR A 37 -5.90 -6.81 10.77
CA TYR A 37 -6.67 -6.33 11.90
C TYR A 37 -8.04 -7.00 11.92
N ILE A 38 -8.41 -7.57 13.06
CA ILE A 38 -9.73 -8.17 13.24
C ILE A 38 -10.64 -7.12 13.88
N VAL A 39 -11.71 -6.77 13.20
CA VAL A 39 -12.66 -5.76 13.66
C VAL A 39 -13.38 -6.27 14.91
N LYS A 40 -13.50 -5.40 15.91
CA LYS A 40 -14.17 -5.70 17.17
C LYS A 40 -15.45 -4.91 17.25
N THR A 41 -16.37 -5.37 18.12
CA THR A 41 -17.61 -4.64 18.41
C THR A 41 -17.27 -3.22 18.86
N GLY A 42 -17.92 -2.24 18.26
CA GLY A 42 -17.71 -0.84 18.59
C GLY A 42 -16.63 -0.15 17.76
N ASP A 43 -15.88 -0.89 16.95
CA ASP A 43 -14.89 -0.29 16.07
C ASP A 43 -15.55 0.52 14.96
N THR A 44 -14.89 1.61 14.60
CA THR A 44 -15.23 2.38 13.40
C THR A 44 -14.02 2.42 12.50
N LEU A 45 -14.27 2.57 11.22
CA LEU A 45 -13.18 2.63 10.26
C LEU A 45 -12.29 3.85 10.49
N ASP A 46 -12.87 4.96 10.93
CA ASP A 46 -12.11 6.15 11.28
C ASP A 46 -11.18 5.90 12.48
N ALA A 47 -11.70 5.27 13.54
CA ALA A 47 -10.88 4.97 14.72
C ALA A 47 -9.74 4.00 14.38
N ILE A 48 -10.02 2.99 13.57
CA ILE A 48 -8.99 2.06 13.10
C ILE A 48 -7.93 2.81 12.30
N SER A 49 -8.35 3.73 11.43
CA SER A 49 -7.43 4.53 10.63
C SER A 49 -6.49 5.35 11.52
N TYR A 50 -7.02 6.03 12.52
CA TYR A 50 -6.21 6.81 13.45
C TYR A 50 -5.22 5.93 14.21
N LYS A 51 -5.65 4.77 14.64
CA LYS A 51 -4.80 3.82 15.37
C LYS A 51 -3.58 3.42 14.54
N PHE A 52 -3.78 3.10 13.27
CA PHE A 52 -2.68 2.68 12.42
C PHE A 52 -1.86 3.85 11.91
N MET A 53 -2.45 5.02 11.79
CA MET A 53 -1.70 6.24 11.47
C MET A 53 -0.67 6.57 12.55
N GLU A 54 -0.97 6.28 13.81
CA GLU A 54 -0.02 6.48 14.90
C GLU A 54 1.21 5.58 14.75
N LYS A 55 1.03 4.40 14.17
CA LYS A 55 2.14 3.49 13.91
C LYS A 55 2.98 3.92 12.72
N SER A 56 2.40 4.71 11.82
CA SER A 56 3.08 5.15 10.62
C SER A 56 4.06 6.28 10.92
N SER A 57 5.23 6.22 10.31
CA SER A 57 6.23 7.29 10.41
C SER A 57 5.92 8.43 9.45
N VAL A 58 5.01 8.22 8.53
CA VAL A 58 4.66 9.20 7.50
C VAL A 58 3.31 9.80 7.85
N ARG A 59 3.23 11.13 7.88
CA ARG A 59 1.96 11.82 8.11
C ARG A 59 1.08 11.70 6.89
N ARG A 60 -0.17 11.35 7.13
CA ARG A 60 -1.16 11.25 6.06
C ARG A 60 -2.48 11.82 6.57
N ASP A 61 -3.33 12.19 5.64
CA ASP A 61 -4.70 12.57 5.93
C ASP A 61 -5.46 11.31 6.37
N ALA A 62 -6.22 11.43 7.45
CA ALA A 62 -7.01 10.32 7.99
C ALA A 62 -8.01 9.79 6.95
N ARG A 63 -8.60 10.69 6.17
CA ARG A 63 -9.54 10.31 5.12
C ARG A 63 -8.84 9.49 4.04
N GLU A 64 -7.66 9.90 3.62
CA GLU A 64 -6.86 9.16 2.65
C GLU A 64 -6.51 7.77 3.15
N PHE A 65 -6.10 7.69 4.41
CA PHE A 65 -5.74 6.42 5.03
C PHE A 65 -6.94 5.49 5.07
N ARG A 66 -8.09 6.01 5.49
CA ARG A 66 -9.35 5.28 5.54
C ARG A 66 -9.75 4.75 4.16
N GLU A 67 -9.70 5.61 3.14
CA GLU A 67 -10.01 5.20 1.77
C GLU A 67 -9.04 4.14 1.26
N GLY A 68 -7.78 4.23 1.66
CA GLY A 68 -6.79 3.22 1.34
C GLY A 68 -7.12 1.85 1.94
N ILE A 69 -7.62 1.82 3.16
CA ILE A 69 -8.07 0.58 3.79
C ILE A 69 -9.23 -0.02 2.99
N ILE A 70 -10.20 0.78 2.62
CA ILE A 70 -11.35 0.32 1.85
C ILE A 70 -10.91 -0.24 0.49
N GLU A 71 -10.04 0.48 -0.19
CA GLU A 71 -9.56 0.07 -1.51
C GLU A 71 -8.76 -1.23 -1.44
N LEU A 72 -7.87 -1.34 -0.47
CA LEU A 72 -7.06 -2.54 -0.29
C LEU A 72 -7.92 -3.78 0.00
N ASN A 73 -9.03 -3.58 0.71
CA ASN A 73 -9.92 -4.67 1.14
C ASN A 73 -11.20 -4.73 0.32
N TRP A 74 -11.21 -4.11 -0.85
CA TRP A 74 -12.41 -4.01 -1.66
C TRP A 74 -12.98 -5.36 -2.05
N ASP A 75 -12.17 -6.20 -2.67
CA ASP A 75 -12.65 -7.50 -3.17
C ASP A 75 -13.04 -8.45 -2.05
N ALA A 76 -12.27 -8.44 -0.95
CA ALA A 76 -12.49 -9.38 0.14
C ALA A 76 -13.62 -8.97 1.08
N VAL A 77 -13.86 -7.66 1.25
CA VAL A 77 -14.75 -7.19 2.32
C VAL A 77 -15.84 -6.24 1.82
N PHE A 78 -15.48 -5.20 1.07
CA PHE A 78 -16.38 -4.05 0.90
C PHE A 78 -17.25 -4.05 -0.34
N LYS A 79 -16.88 -4.76 -1.40
CA LYS A 79 -17.54 -4.61 -2.70
C LYS A 79 -19.04 -4.90 -2.68
N ASP A 80 -19.49 -5.78 -1.81
CA ASP A 80 -20.90 -6.18 -1.72
C ASP A 80 -21.64 -5.54 -0.54
N ARG A 81 -21.04 -4.52 0.09
CA ARG A 81 -21.60 -3.90 1.27
C ARG A 81 -22.21 -2.54 0.97
N GLN A 82 -23.32 -2.30 1.63
CA GLN A 82 -24.02 -1.02 1.62
C GLN A 82 -24.33 -0.64 3.07
N PRO A 83 -24.03 0.58 3.53
CA PRO A 83 -23.34 1.64 2.79
C PRO A 83 -21.84 1.34 2.61
N TYR A 84 -21.24 2.11 1.74
CA TYR A 84 -19.83 2.05 1.40
C TYR A 84 -18.97 2.21 2.68
N GLY A 85 -18.03 1.28 2.85
CA GLY A 85 -17.13 1.34 4.00
C GLY A 85 -17.70 0.76 5.30
N LEU A 86 -18.82 0.05 5.23
CA LEU A 86 -19.41 -0.58 6.41
C LEU A 86 -18.56 -1.75 6.88
N ILE A 87 -18.24 -1.77 8.18
CA ILE A 87 -17.50 -2.87 8.79
C ILE A 87 -18.36 -3.61 9.81
N HIS A 88 -18.04 -4.88 10.00
CA HIS A 88 -18.71 -5.74 10.99
C HIS A 88 -17.69 -6.38 11.91
N PRO A 89 -18.03 -6.63 13.18
CA PRO A 89 -17.15 -7.39 14.06
C PRO A 89 -16.78 -8.72 13.42
N GLY A 90 -15.50 -9.07 13.50
CA GLY A 90 -14.98 -10.29 12.90
C GLY A 90 -14.38 -10.11 11.51
N ASP A 91 -14.59 -8.97 10.87
CA ASP A 91 -13.96 -8.68 9.59
C ASP A 91 -12.45 -8.69 9.72
N ARG A 92 -11.79 -9.23 8.70
CA ARG A 92 -10.34 -9.24 8.63
C ARG A 92 -9.90 -8.19 7.63
N LEU A 93 -9.27 -7.15 8.12
CA LEU A 93 -8.80 -6.06 7.29
C LEU A 93 -7.28 -6.12 7.15
N GLN A 94 -6.79 -6.05 5.92
CA GLN A 94 -5.38 -5.83 5.66
C GLN A 94 -5.13 -4.34 5.72
N ILE A 95 -4.15 -3.94 6.52
CA ILE A 95 -3.83 -2.53 6.71
C ILE A 95 -2.36 -2.33 6.44
N ASN A 96 -2.05 -1.45 5.52
CA ASN A 96 -0.68 -1.12 5.15
C ASN A 96 -0.30 0.24 5.69
N TYR A 97 0.89 0.35 6.26
CA TYR A 97 1.42 1.62 6.71
C TYR A 97 2.94 1.63 6.55
N TYR A 98 3.49 2.82 6.52
CA TYR A 98 4.91 3.02 6.26
C TYR A 98 5.66 3.25 7.56
N VAL A 99 6.76 2.53 7.76
CA VAL A 99 7.63 2.69 8.91
C VAL A 99 9.00 3.15 8.42
N ARG A 100 9.49 4.24 8.98
CA ARG A 100 10.83 4.73 8.69
C ARG A 100 11.85 3.98 9.55
N GLU A 101 12.93 3.59 8.93
CA GLU A 101 14.02 2.92 9.64
C GLU A 101 15.07 3.88 10.13
#